data_0e11812dc83c83d34af298c3ba00e275
#
_entry.id   0e11812dc83c83d34af298c3ba00e275
#
_cell.length_a   1.000
_cell.length_b   1.000
_cell.length_c   1.000
_cell.angle_alpha   90.00
_cell.angle_beta   90.00
_cell.angle_gamma   90.00
#
_symmetry.space_group_name_H-M   'P 1'
#
loop_
_entity.id
_entity.type
_entity.pdbx_description
1 polymer ?
#
loop_
_entity_poly.entity_id
_entity_poly.type
_entity_poly.pdbx_seq_one_letter_code
_entity_poly.pdbx_strand_id
1 'polypeptide(L)'
;MNWLEKHRKKIEDMKMSEKIVTVSLGETQILESKFRANKYVKEIRLPQTILYIEKAAFRDCTSLEKINLPPNVCYIHKETFKDCIALKEIVAQNPVPPKCVVGVNSSLFDDVLDAVCIPTISSNFGKKDGNFFEGVDKKKCIIHVPEGSVELYKEAKEWKEFENIVES
;
A
#
# COMPACT_ATOMS: atom_id res chain seq x y z
N MET A 1 -21.41 -24.33 -16.84
CA MET A 1 -20.42 -24.00 -15.78
C MET A 1 -19.90 -25.32 -15.23
N ASN A 2 -18.63 -25.62 -15.44
CA ASN A 2 -18.07 -26.91 -15.00
C ASN A 2 -17.81 -26.89 -13.48
N TRP A 3 -17.57 -28.07 -12.88
CA TRP A 3 -17.33 -28.24 -11.44
C TRP A 3 -16.13 -27.38 -10.95
N LEU A 4 -15.08 -27.28 -11.76
CA LEU A 4 -13.87 -26.49 -11.47
C LEU A 4 -14.16 -24.98 -11.39
N GLU A 5 -14.97 -24.44 -12.30
CA GLU A 5 -15.36 -23.02 -12.29
C GLU A 5 -16.22 -22.67 -11.07
N LYS A 6 -17.15 -23.56 -10.70
CA LYS A 6 -18.01 -23.38 -9.52
C LYS A 6 -17.18 -23.40 -8.23
N HIS A 7 -16.16 -24.28 -8.13
CA HIS A 7 -15.31 -24.36 -6.94
C HIS A 7 -14.27 -23.24 -6.91
N ARG A 8 -13.73 -22.81 -8.06
CA ARG A 8 -12.86 -21.64 -8.16
C ARG A 8 -13.58 -20.40 -7.63
N LYS A 9 -14.78 -20.14 -8.12
CA LYS A 9 -15.57 -18.99 -7.65
C LYS A 9 -15.84 -19.06 -6.16
N LYS A 10 -16.20 -20.22 -5.63
CA LYS A 10 -16.42 -20.41 -4.19
C LYS A 10 -15.15 -20.18 -3.36
N ILE A 11 -14.00 -20.61 -3.85
CA ILE A 11 -12.70 -20.40 -3.19
C ILE A 11 -12.32 -18.92 -3.26
N GLU A 12 -12.54 -18.24 -4.38
CA GLU A 12 -12.33 -16.81 -4.53
C GLU A 12 -13.26 -16.01 -3.60
N ASP A 13 -14.55 -16.37 -3.55
CA ASP A 13 -15.53 -15.74 -2.65
C ASP A 13 -15.15 -15.95 -1.17
N MET A 14 -14.65 -17.14 -0.80
CA MET A 14 -14.15 -17.42 0.56
C MET A 14 -12.91 -16.58 0.90
N LYS A 15 -11.95 -16.47 -0.01
CA LYS A 15 -10.77 -15.60 0.16
C LYS A 15 -11.15 -14.13 0.28
N MET A 16 -12.18 -13.69 -0.46
CA MET A 16 -12.70 -12.32 -0.38
C MET A 16 -13.46 -12.05 0.93
N SER A 17 -13.91 -13.08 1.64
CA SER A 17 -14.60 -12.94 2.94
C SER A 17 -13.66 -12.96 4.16
N GLU A 18 -12.37 -13.23 3.95
CA GLU A 18 -11.39 -13.23 5.04
C GLU A 18 -11.18 -11.83 5.60
N LYS A 19 -11.30 -11.70 6.92
CA LYS A 19 -11.05 -10.44 7.62
C LYS A 19 -9.57 -10.06 7.66
N ILE A 20 -8.69 -11.07 7.63
CA ILE A 20 -7.23 -10.90 7.60
C ILE A 20 -6.70 -11.61 6.36
N VAL A 21 -6.03 -10.86 5.50
CA VAL A 21 -5.39 -11.40 4.30
C VAL A 21 -3.88 -11.33 4.47
N THR A 22 -3.23 -12.49 4.30
CA THR A 22 -1.78 -12.59 4.26
C THR A 22 -1.33 -12.86 2.83
N VAL A 23 -0.50 -11.99 2.28
CA VAL A 23 0.09 -12.15 0.95
C VAL A 23 1.24 -13.14 1.01
N SER A 24 1.38 -13.97 -0.02
CA SER A 24 2.39 -15.04 -0.09
C SER A 24 3.83 -14.50 -0.13
N LEU A 25 4.76 -15.22 0.49
CA LEU A 25 6.18 -14.86 0.58
C LEU A 25 6.90 -14.76 -0.78
N GLY A 26 6.37 -15.37 -1.84
CA GLY A 26 6.98 -15.32 -3.18
C GLY A 26 6.62 -14.07 -3.98
N GLU A 27 5.72 -13.22 -3.47
CA GLU A 27 5.33 -11.99 -4.19
C GLU A 27 6.30 -10.86 -3.85
N THR A 28 6.71 -10.10 -4.88
CA THR A 28 7.58 -8.92 -4.76
C THR A 28 6.81 -7.62 -4.99
N GLN A 29 5.59 -7.71 -5.50
CA GLN A 29 4.74 -6.56 -5.78
C GLN A 29 3.27 -6.88 -5.52
N ILE A 30 2.51 -5.85 -5.17
CA ILE A 30 1.05 -5.93 -5.15
C ILE A 30 0.54 -5.33 -6.46
N LEU A 31 -0.04 -6.17 -7.31
CA LEU A 31 -0.50 -5.79 -8.63
C LEU A 31 -1.63 -4.77 -8.61
N GLU A 32 -1.78 -4.04 -9.73
CA GLU A 32 -2.85 -3.07 -9.91
C GLU A 32 -4.22 -3.65 -9.56
N SER A 33 -4.95 -2.95 -8.71
CA SER A 33 -6.31 -3.30 -8.30
C SER A 33 -6.49 -4.67 -7.64
N LYS A 34 -5.42 -5.33 -7.18
CA LYS A 34 -5.45 -6.72 -6.64
C LYS A 34 -6.50 -6.93 -5.55
N PHE A 35 -6.67 -5.98 -4.64
CA PHE A 35 -7.65 -6.03 -3.56
C PHE A 35 -8.75 -4.97 -3.68
N ARG A 36 -8.82 -4.30 -4.82
CA ARG A 36 -9.78 -3.22 -5.03
C ARG A 36 -11.21 -3.64 -4.70
N ALA A 37 -11.92 -2.75 -3.99
CA ALA A 37 -13.31 -2.93 -3.57
C ALA A 37 -13.56 -4.16 -2.68
N ASN A 38 -12.54 -4.69 -2.01
CA ASN A 38 -12.74 -5.72 -1.00
C ASN A 38 -13.33 -5.09 0.27
N LYS A 39 -14.63 -5.31 0.47
CA LYS A 39 -15.40 -4.75 1.60
C LYS A 39 -15.36 -5.59 2.88
N TYR A 40 -14.62 -6.71 2.87
CA TYR A 40 -14.59 -7.67 3.98
C TYR A 40 -13.26 -7.65 4.73
N VAL A 41 -12.17 -7.36 4.02
CA VAL A 41 -10.83 -7.35 4.61
C VAL A 41 -10.70 -6.21 5.61
N LYS A 42 -10.21 -6.55 6.81
CA LYS A 42 -9.91 -5.60 7.90
C LYS A 42 -8.44 -5.37 8.09
N GLU A 43 -7.62 -6.37 7.83
CA GLU A 43 -6.17 -6.31 7.97
C GLU A 43 -5.49 -6.98 6.78
N ILE A 44 -4.47 -6.34 6.23
CA ILE A 44 -3.61 -6.92 5.19
C ILE A 44 -2.19 -7.01 5.73
N ARG A 45 -1.63 -8.22 5.66
CA ARG A 45 -0.25 -8.51 6.04
C ARG A 45 0.58 -8.76 4.79
N LEU A 46 1.51 -7.85 4.53
CA LEU A 46 2.42 -7.94 3.40
C LEU A 46 3.74 -8.59 3.85
N PRO A 47 4.30 -9.52 3.06
CA PRO A 47 5.61 -10.11 3.35
C PRO A 47 6.74 -9.10 3.10
N GLN A 48 7.90 -9.35 3.70
CA GLN A 48 9.09 -8.51 3.55
C GLN A 48 9.65 -8.45 2.12
N THR A 49 9.20 -9.34 1.26
CA THR A 49 9.59 -9.38 -0.16
C THR A 49 8.93 -8.30 -1.02
N ILE A 50 7.88 -7.62 -0.52
CA ILE A 50 7.18 -6.58 -1.28
C ILE A 50 8.04 -5.32 -1.40
N LEU A 51 8.27 -4.90 -2.63
CA LEU A 51 9.00 -3.69 -3.01
C LEU A 51 8.07 -2.60 -3.54
N TYR A 52 7.00 -3.01 -4.23
CA TYR A 52 6.11 -2.09 -4.95
C TYR A 52 4.65 -2.38 -4.64
N ILE A 53 3.85 -1.31 -4.51
CA ILE A 53 2.40 -1.40 -4.40
C ILE A 53 1.82 -0.60 -5.55
N GLU A 54 1.20 -1.30 -6.50
CA GLU A 54 0.73 -0.71 -7.74
C GLU A 54 -0.57 0.07 -7.57
N LYS A 55 -0.99 0.73 -8.65
CA LYS A 55 -2.14 1.63 -8.71
C LYS A 55 -3.41 0.98 -8.18
N ALA A 56 -4.12 1.71 -7.33
CA ALA A 56 -5.42 1.32 -6.81
C ALA A 56 -5.45 -0.07 -6.12
N ALA A 57 -4.29 -0.58 -5.66
CA ALA A 57 -4.17 -1.94 -5.12
C ALA A 57 -5.16 -2.24 -3.99
N PHE A 58 -5.44 -1.27 -3.13
CA PHE A 58 -6.40 -1.37 -2.01
C PHE A 58 -7.56 -0.37 -2.13
N ARG A 59 -7.72 0.28 -3.28
CA ARG A 59 -8.76 1.27 -3.48
C ARG A 59 -10.15 0.69 -3.16
N ASP A 60 -11.00 1.50 -2.54
CA ASP A 60 -12.37 1.14 -2.14
C ASP A 60 -12.43 -0.03 -1.12
N CYS A 61 -11.33 -0.34 -0.41
CA CYS A 61 -11.35 -1.30 0.71
C CYS A 61 -11.97 -0.64 1.95
N THR A 62 -13.28 -0.47 1.93
CA THR A 62 -14.02 0.34 2.91
C THR A 62 -14.04 -0.22 4.34
N SER A 63 -13.65 -1.48 4.54
CA SER A 63 -13.54 -2.13 5.85
C SER A 63 -12.08 -2.31 6.32
N LEU A 64 -11.10 -1.92 5.53
CA LEU A 64 -9.68 -2.06 5.88
C LEU A 64 -9.35 -1.12 7.04
N GLU A 65 -9.02 -1.70 8.19
CA GLU A 65 -8.71 -0.97 9.42
C GLU A 65 -7.21 -0.83 9.64
N LYS A 66 -6.42 -1.83 9.21
CA LYS A 66 -4.98 -1.91 9.43
C LYS A 66 -4.22 -2.48 8.25
N ILE A 67 -3.06 -1.92 7.97
CA ILE A 67 -2.08 -2.49 7.03
C ILE A 67 -0.67 -2.34 7.58
N ASN A 68 0.19 -3.36 7.38
CA ASN A 68 1.63 -3.23 7.57
C ASN A 68 2.30 -3.04 6.20
N LEU A 69 3.16 -2.05 6.14
CA LEU A 69 4.07 -1.79 5.02
C LEU A 69 5.45 -2.31 5.41
N PRO A 70 5.94 -3.39 4.80
CA PRO A 70 7.22 -3.98 5.16
C PRO A 70 8.40 -3.06 4.84
N PRO A 71 9.60 -3.31 5.43
CA PRO A 71 10.72 -2.37 5.36
C PRO A 71 11.27 -2.14 3.95
N ASN A 72 10.99 -3.04 3.03
CA ASN A 72 11.51 -2.98 1.66
C ASN A 72 10.56 -2.27 0.67
N VAL A 73 9.38 -1.81 1.11
CA VAL A 73 8.47 -1.08 0.22
C VAL A 73 9.08 0.26 -0.15
N CYS A 74 9.44 0.40 -1.42
CA CYS A 74 10.06 1.60 -1.98
C CYS A 74 9.04 2.58 -2.57
N TYR A 75 7.99 2.04 -3.21
CA TYR A 75 7.02 2.84 -3.95
C TYR A 75 5.59 2.42 -3.68
N ILE A 76 4.73 3.43 -3.56
CA ILE A 76 3.28 3.31 -3.50
C ILE A 76 2.73 4.12 -4.65
N HIS A 77 1.93 3.49 -5.52
CA HIS A 77 1.36 4.15 -6.68
C HIS A 77 0.07 4.89 -6.34
N LYS A 78 -0.36 5.78 -7.25
CA LYS A 78 -1.56 6.60 -7.07
C LYS A 78 -2.81 5.77 -6.73
N GLU A 79 -3.71 6.38 -5.98
CA GLU A 79 -5.01 5.82 -5.59
C GLU A 79 -4.92 4.53 -4.76
N THR A 80 -3.75 4.15 -4.25
CA THR A 80 -3.54 2.87 -3.55
C THR A 80 -4.49 2.70 -2.38
N PHE A 81 -4.65 3.72 -1.54
CA PHE A 81 -5.54 3.69 -0.37
C PHE A 81 -6.76 4.60 -0.53
N LYS A 82 -7.07 5.01 -1.76
CA LYS A 82 -8.22 5.86 -2.01
C LYS A 82 -9.50 5.17 -1.53
N ASP A 83 -10.31 5.92 -0.79
CA ASP A 83 -11.57 5.48 -0.21
C ASP A 83 -11.47 4.29 0.77
N CYS A 84 -10.30 4.10 1.41
CA CYS A 84 -10.14 3.22 2.58
C CYS A 84 -10.64 3.94 3.84
N ILE A 85 -11.93 4.20 3.91
CA ILE A 85 -12.55 5.07 4.94
C ILE A 85 -12.46 4.55 6.37
N ALA A 86 -12.23 3.25 6.55
CA ALA A 86 -12.08 2.62 7.86
C ALA A 86 -10.63 2.54 8.34
N LEU A 87 -9.65 3.02 7.53
CA LEU A 87 -8.23 2.85 7.83
C LEU A 87 -7.83 3.69 9.04
N LYS A 88 -7.42 3.01 10.10
CA LYS A 88 -7.05 3.59 11.40
C LYS A 88 -5.57 3.49 11.69
N GLU A 89 -4.89 2.52 11.07
CA GLU A 89 -3.52 2.19 11.42
C GLU A 89 -2.72 1.76 10.20
N ILE A 90 -1.60 2.43 9.96
CA ILE A 90 -0.58 2.03 9.00
C ILE A 90 0.71 1.78 9.77
N VAL A 91 1.21 0.56 9.75
CA VAL A 91 2.49 0.21 10.37
C VAL A 91 3.56 0.22 9.27
N ALA A 92 4.30 1.30 9.18
CA ALA A 92 5.39 1.45 8.22
C ALA A 92 6.70 1.02 8.85
N GLN A 93 7.26 -0.09 8.39
CA GLN A 93 8.50 -0.66 8.92
C GLN A 93 9.76 -0.10 8.23
N ASN A 94 9.59 0.69 7.18
CA ASN A 94 10.70 1.33 6.48
C ASN A 94 11.11 2.61 7.23
N PRO A 95 12.39 2.79 7.61
CA PRO A 95 12.86 4.02 8.25
C PRO A 95 12.79 5.23 7.31
N VAL A 96 12.72 5.01 6.01
CA VAL A 96 12.51 6.06 5.00
C VAL A 96 11.12 5.92 4.40
N PRO A 97 10.32 7.00 4.35
CA PRO A 97 8.96 6.92 3.81
C PRO A 97 8.95 6.38 2.37
N PRO A 98 8.10 5.39 2.06
CA PRO A 98 7.90 4.97 0.68
C PRO A 98 7.49 6.14 -0.22
N LYS A 99 8.09 6.23 -1.40
CA LYS A 99 7.75 7.29 -2.35
C LYS A 99 6.38 7.07 -2.95
N CYS A 100 5.56 8.09 -2.92
CA CYS A 100 4.26 8.13 -3.59
C CYS A 100 4.44 8.58 -5.04
N VAL A 101 4.11 7.72 -6.01
CA VAL A 101 4.39 7.96 -7.44
C VAL A 101 3.14 7.96 -8.31
N VAL A 102 3.17 8.77 -9.36
CA VAL A 102 2.10 8.91 -10.37
C VAL A 102 2.69 8.66 -11.76
N GLY A 103 2.14 7.70 -12.49
CA GLY A 103 2.42 7.56 -13.92
C GLY A 103 3.67 6.75 -14.30
N VAL A 104 4.19 5.90 -13.43
CA VAL A 104 5.24 4.95 -13.79
C VAL A 104 4.60 3.64 -14.23
N ASN A 105 4.95 3.13 -15.40
CA ASN A 105 4.55 1.79 -15.84
C ASN A 105 5.47 0.76 -15.17
N SER A 106 4.93 -0.38 -14.77
CA SER A 106 5.67 -1.51 -14.17
C SER A 106 6.89 -1.96 -14.98
N SER A 107 6.85 -1.77 -16.30
CA SER A 107 7.97 -2.09 -17.19
C SER A 107 9.26 -1.27 -16.97
N LEU A 108 9.17 -0.14 -16.27
CA LEU A 108 10.37 0.64 -15.91
C LEU A 108 11.08 0.08 -14.68
N PHE A 109 10.46 -0.84 -13.95
CA PHE A 109 11.04 -1.44 -12.76
C PHE A 109 11.84 -2.70 -13.07
N ASP A 110 11.63 -3.34 -14.24
CA ASP A 110 12.38 -4.51 -14.66
C ASP A 110 13.88 -4.18 -14.90
N ASP A 111 14.18 -2.93 -15.26
CA ASP A 111 15.55 -2.46 -15.48
C ASP A 111 16.23 -1.93 -14.19
N VAL A 112 15.50 -1.81 -13.08
CA VAL A 112 16.00 -1.19 -11.83
C VAL A 112 16.12 -2.21 -10.68
N LEU A 113 15.97 -3.48 -10.97
CA LEU A 113 16.05 -4.58 -9.99
C LEU A 113 17.40 -4.68 -9.23
N ASP A 114 18.44 -4.00 -9.70
CA ASP A 114 19.76 -3.97 -9.05
C ASP A 114 20.04 -2.72 -8.20
N ALA A 115 19.13 -1.78 -8.15
CA ALA A 115 19.33 -0.56 -7.38
C ALA A 115 18.44 -0.54 -6.13
N VAL A 116 19.04 -0.84 -4.98
CA VAL A 116 18.65 -0.36 -3.66
C VAL A 116 17.86 0.95 -3.82
N CYS A 117 16.70 1.09 -3.15
CA CYS A 117 15.84 2.30 -3.17
C CYS A 117 16.67 3.58 -3.32
N ILE A 118 16.95 3.99 -4.57
CA ILE A 118 17.83 5.13 -4.83
C ILE A 118 17.04 6.41 -4.54
N PRO A 119 17.54 7.30 -3.66
CA PRO A 119 16.87 8.57 -3.33
C PRO A 119 16.75 9.55 -4.50
N THR A 120 17.31 9.23 -5.68
CA THR A 120 17.63 10.19 -6.74
C THR A 120 16.78 10.11 -8.00
N ILE A 121 15.65 9.40 -8.03
CA ILE A 121 14.76 9.57 -9.18
C ILE A 121 14.05 10.90 -9.02
N SER A 122 14.50 11.82 -9.83
CA SER A 122 14.16 13.22 -9.94
C SER A 122 12.67 13.52 -9.79
N SER A 123 12.40 14.59 -9.05
CA SER A 123 11.16 15.28 -8.74
C SER A 123 10.28 15.73 -9.93
N ASN A 124 10.41 15.16 -11.12
CA ASN A 124 9.70 15.58 -12.33
C ASN A 124 8.58 14.67 -12.81
N PHE A 125 8.16 13.69 -12.00
CA PHE A 125 6.97 12.93 -12.34
C PHE A 125 5.72 13.71 -11.94
N GLY A 126 5.13 14.35 -12.93
CA GLY A 126 3.80 14.91 -13.03
C GLY A 126 3.19 15.59 -11.80
N LYS A 127 2.95 16.88 -11.88
CA LYS A 127 2.23 17.75 -10.93
C LYS A 127 0.74 17.41 -10.74
N LYS A 128 0.34 16.15 -10.85
CA LYS A 128 -1.03 15.74 -10.54
C LYS A 128 -1.05 15.07 -9.16
N ASP A 129 -1.92 15.55 -8.30
CA ASP A 129 -2.19 14.92 -7.01
C ASP A 129 -2.57 13.46 -7.25
N GLY A 130 -1.86 12.55 -6.59
CA GLY A 130 -2.00 11.12 -6.84
C GLY A 130 -3.18 10.48 -6.11
N ASN A 131 -3.91 11.24 -5.28
CA ASN A 131 -5.04 10.77 -4.48
C ASN A 131 -4.73 9.50 -3.68
N PHE A 132 -3.49 9.38 -3.18
CA PHE A 132 -2.99 8.16 -2.51
C PHE A 132 -3.84 7.77 -1.31
N PHE A 133 -4.19 8.75 -0.47
CA PHE A 133 -4.92 8.61 0.78
C PHE A 133 -6.24 9.41 0.78
N GLU A 134 -6.80 9.69 -0.39
CA GLU A 134 -8.11 10.34 -0.47
C GLU A 134 -9.17 9.47 0.21
N GLY A 135 -10.03 10.08 1.04
CA GLY A 135 -11.06 9.37 1.81
C GLY A 135 -10.57 8.75 3.13
N VAL A 136 -9.25 8.67 3.37
CA VAL A 136 -8.70 8.26 4.67
C VAL A 136 -8.79 9.44 5.65
N ASP A 137 -9.28 9.20 6.87
CA ASP A 137 -9.30 10.20 7.94
C ASP A 137 -7.89 10.39 8.53
N LYS A 138 -7.14 11.32 7.97
CA LYS A 138 -5.74 11.61 8.34
C LYS A 138 -5.58 12.16 9.75
N LYS A 139 -6.67 12.63 10.37
CA LYS A 139 -6.67 13.09 11.77
C LYS A 139 -6.77 11.93 12.76
N LYS A 140 -7.39 10.83 12.35
CA LYS A 140 -7.60 9.66 13.22
C LYS A 140 -6.67 8.50 12.90
N CYS A 141 -6.22 8.39 11.65
CA CYS A 141 -5.30 7.34 11.25
C CYS A 141 -3.94 7.57 11.90
N ILE A 142 -3.39 6.52 12.52
CA ILE A 142 -2.08 6.53 13.17
C ILE A 142 -1.09 5.87 12.23
N ILE A 143 0.03 6.55 11.99
CA ILE A 143 1.17 6.01 11.25
C ILE A 143 2.24 5.63 12.26
N HIS A 144 2.46 4.32 12.42
CA HIS A 144 3.56 3.79 13.21
C HIS A 144 4.82 3.72 12.34
N VAL A 145 5.91 4.30 12.81
CA VAL A 145 7.19 4.34 12.08
C VAL A 145 8.33 3.88 13.00
N PRO A 146 9.46 3.40 12.45
CA PRO A 146 10.62 3.03 13.22
C PRO A 146 11.17 4.20 14.04
N GLU A 147 11.88 3.87 15.14
CA GLU A 147 12.56 4.85 15.98
C GLU A 147 13.45 5.80 15.15
N GLY A 148 13.41 7.10 15.42
CA GLY A 148 14.14 8.14 14.70
C GLY A 148 13.59 8.51 13.32
N SER A 149 12.45 7.93 12.88
CA SER A 149 11.92 8.13 11.53
C SER A 149 10.81 9.18 11.45
N VAL A 150 10.26 9.63 12.57
CA VAL A 150 9.08 10.52 12.62
C VAL A 150 9.26 11.76 11.77
N GLU A 151 10.40 12.46 11.90
CA GLU A 151 10.62 13.71 11.17
C GLU A 151 10.73 13.49 9.65
N LEU A 152 11.31 12.36 9.20
CA LEU A 152 11.36 12.02 7.78
C LEU A 152 9.95 11.83 7.19
N TYR A 153 9.06 11.19 7.95
CA TYR A 153 7.67 11.00 7.52
C TYR A 153 6.88 12.32 7.54
N LYS A 154 7.10 13.19 8.53
CA LYS A 154 6.47 14.52 8.58
C LYS A 154 6.92 15.46 7.46
N GLU A 155 8.12 15.26 6.92
CA GLU A 155 8.63 16.04 5.78
C GLU A 155 8.21 15.47 4.43
N ALA A 156 7.89 14.17 4.36
CA ALA A 156 7.53 13.50 3.13
C ALA A 156 6.16 13.94 2.63
N LYS A 157 6.08 14.34 1.33
CA LYS A 157 4.97 15.08 0.72
C LYS A 157 3.58 14.53 1.08
N GLU A 158 3.34 13.24 0.86
CA GLU A 158 2.00 12.66 1.05
C GLU A 158 1.76 12.21 2.51
N TRP A 159 2.84 11.91 3.24
CA TRP A 159 2.78 11.43 4.61
C TRP A 159 2.57 12.55 5.62
N LYS A 160 3.11 13.74 5.36
CA LYS A 160 2.99 14.93 6.23
C LYS A 160 1.54 15.39 6.50
N GLU A 161 0.59 14.88 5.73
CA GLU A 161 -0.82 15.20 5.90
C GLU A 161 -1.46 14.46 7.09
N PHE A 162 -0.78 13.43 7.63
CA PHE A 162 -1.24 12.70 8.81
C PHE A 162 -0.84 13.44 10.09
N GLU A 163 -1.82 13.64 10.98
CA GLU A 163 -1.58 14.33 12.26
C GLU A 163 -0.91 13.43 13.30
N ASN A 164 -1.06 12.10 13.19
CA ASN A 164 -0.59 11.12 14.16
C ASN A 164 0.49 10.22 13.57
N ILE A 165 1.73 10.69 13.56
CA ILE A 165 2.91 9.89 13.19
C ILE A 165 3.69 9.63 14.48
N VAL A 166 3.83 8.35 14.85
CA VAL A 166 4.41 7.91 16.12
C VAL A 166 5.47 6.81 15.93
N GLU A 167 6.44 6.76 16.82
CA GLU A 167 7.42 5.67 16.86
C GLU A 167 6.83 4.40 17.46
N SER A 168 7.30 3.23 16.99
CA SER A 168 6.87 1.92 17.48
C SER A 168 7.98 0.88 17.44
#